data_f4775c584c0cca4c5ad10ffe10558c4a
#
_entry.id   f4775c584c0cca4c5ad10ffe10558c4a
#
_cell.length_a   1.000
_cell.length_b   1.000
_cell.length_c   1.000
_cell.angle_alpha   90.00
_cell.angle_beta   90.00
_cell.angle_gamma   90.00
#
_symmetry.space_group_name_H-M   'P 1'
#
loop_
_entity.id
_entity.type
_entity.pdbx_description
1 polymer ?
#
loop_
_entity_poly.entity_id
_entity_poly.type
_entity_poly.pdbx_seq_one_letter_code
_entity_poly.pdbx_strand_id
1 'polypeptide(L)'
;MKKLTSILLALVLVFSFAACSNNSSDNSNTTPSTSQTADTSKSTDEKTQNSNTSSKILVVYYSATGSTKAVAETIADTSGADLFEITPVDPYTSDDLNWTDDNSRVSVEHNDESKRDVPLTKTTPDNWADYDTVFIGYPIWWGIAAWPVNNFVKGNDFSGKTVIPFCTSTSSGLGQSGDLLADMAGTGNWQDGERFSSGASSSKVESWVNGLDLK
;
A
#
# COMPACT_ATOMS: atom_id res chain seq x y z
N MET A 1 -26.64 -32.50 -27.08
CA MET A 1 -27.72 -33.08 -26.24
C MET A 1 -27.09 -33.89 -25.12
N LYS A 2 -27.15 -33.39 -23.90
CA LYS A 2 -27.08 -34.05 -22.56
C LYS A 2 -26.84 -32.93 -21.55
N LYS A 3 -27.84 -32.37 -21.06
CA LYS A 3 -28.64 -32.40 -19.83
C LYS A 3 -27.83 -32.16 -18.54
N LEU A 4 -28.14 -30.97 -17.99
CA LEU A 4 -28.11 -30.49 -16.61
C LEU A 4 -28.19 -31.54 -15.53
N THR A 5 -27.49 -31.29 -14.41
CA THR A 5 -28.04 -31.51 -13.07
C THR A 5 -27.51 -30.46 -12.09
N SER A 6 -28.42 -29.60 -11.64
CA SER A 6 -28.30 -28.73 -10.48
C SER A 6 -28.27 -29.58 -9.20
N ILE A 7 -27.42 -29.25 -8.25
CA ILE A 7 -27.60 -29.61 -6.85
C ILE A 7 -27.49 -28.35 -6.01
N LEU A 8 -28.64 -27.94 -5.50
CA LEU A 8 -28.81 -26.88 -4.49
C LEU A 8 -28.57 -27.53 -3.13
N LEU A 9 -27.66 -27.01 -2.33
CA LEU A 9 -27.58 -27.39 -0.91
C LEU A 9 -27.64 -26.11 -0.08
N ALA A 10 -28.81 -25.84 0.46
CA ALA A 10 -29.06 -24.80 1.45
C ALA A 10 -28.67 -25.33 2.83
N LEU A 11 -27.78 -24.65 3.52
CA LEU A 11 -27.51 -24.88 4.94
C LEU A 11 -27.86 -23.62 5.73
N VAL A 12 -28.97 -23.71 6.46
CA VAL A 12 -29.44 -22.70 7.42
C VAL A 12 -28.76 -22.99 8.75
N LEU A 13 -27.99 -22.05 9.28
CA LEU A 13 -27.50 -22.10 10.66
C LEU A 13 -28.05 -20.89 11.43
N VAL A 14 -28.98 -21.22 12.31
CA VAL A 14 -29.56 -20.33 13.31
C VAL A 14 -28.61 -20.28 14.51
N PHE A 15 -28.13 -19.08 14.88
CA PHE A 15 -27.48 -18.90 16.16
C PHE A 15 -28.31 -17.97 17.06
N SER A 16 -28.70 -18.54 18.17
CA SER A 16 -29.50 -17.94 19.23
C SER A 16 -28.68 -17.00 20.10
N PHE A 17 -29.25 -15.86 20.42
CA PHE A 17 -28.77 -14.91 21.41
C PHE A 17 -29.01 -15.44 22.82
N ALA A 18 -28.01 -15.28 23.69
CA ALA A 18 -28.21 -15.32 25.13
C ALA A 18 -27.65 -14.03 25.75
N ALA A 19 -28.54 -13.19 26.22
CA ALA A 19 -28.25 -12.04 27.05
C ALA A 19 -28.20 -12.48 28.52
N CYS A 20 -27.27 -11.98 29.29
CA CYS A 20 -27.36 -11.94 30.75
C CYS A 20 -26.90 -10.56 31.25
N SER A 21 -27.88 -9.88 31.80
CA SER A 21 -27.81 -8.66 32.61
C SER A 21 -27.64 -9.04 34.10
N ASN A 22 -27.05 -8.20 34.85
CA ASN A 22 -27.32 -7.78 36.25
C ASN A 22 -26.00 -7.57 37.02
N ASN A 23 -25.87 -6.63 37.83
CA ASN A 23 -26.57 -5.53 38.50
C ASN A 23 -25.75 -5.17 39.75
N SER A 24 -25.56 -3.89 39.92
CA SER A 24 -25.52 -3.06 41.14
C SER A 24 -25.04 -3.59 42.47
N SER A 25 -24.27 -2.79 43.14
CA SER A 25 -24.59 -2.00 44.34
C SER A 25 -23.41 -1.90 45.29
N ASP A 26 -23.02 -0.68 45.48
CA ASP A 26 -23.01 0.16 46.70
C ASP A 26 -22.19 -0.28 47.95
N ASN A 27 -21.39 0.62 48.32
CA ASN A 27 -21.41 1.39 49.57
C ASN A 27 -20.19 1.39 50.48
N SER A 28 -19.66 2.58 50.62
CA SER A 28 -19.30 3.29 51.87
C SER A 28 -18.10 2.94 52.67
N ASN A 29 -17.21 3.92 52.70
CA ASN A 29 -16.80 4.70 53.93
C ASN A 29 -15.80 4.04 54.91
N THR A 30 -14.63 4.59 55.08
CA THR A 30 -14.20 5.38 56.21
C THR A 30 -12.67 5.56 56.23
N THR A 31 -12.22 6.80 56.28
CA THR A 31 -10.92 7.26 56.79
C THR A 31 -10.97 7.23 58.34
N PRO A 32 -9.87 7.18 59.08
CA PRO A 32 -8.82 8.20 59.05
C PRO A 32 -7.38 7.77 59.47
N SER A 33 -6.44 8.60 59.07
CA SER A 33 -5.38 9.28 59.85
C SER A 33 -4.09 8.56 60.31
N THR A 34 -3.01 9.22 59.90
CA THR A 34 -1.80 9.66 60.67
C THR A 34 -0.61 8.72 60.75
N SER A 35 0.47 9.06 60.14
CA SER A 35 1.73 9.68 60.60
C SER A 35 2.94 9.32 59.76
N GLN A 36 3.55 10.34 59.24
CA GLN A 36 4.96 10.63 58.92
C GLN A 36 6.01 9.55 59.25
N THR A 37 6.88 9.32 58.24
CA THR A 37 8.31 9.63 58.38
C THR A 37 8.96 9.69 56.98
N ALA A 38 9.76 10.71 56.73
CA ALA A 38 10.56 10.96 55.56
C ALA A 38 11.64 9.92 55.35
N ASP A 39 11.87 9.48 54.14
CA ASP A 39 13.24 9.25 53.68
C ASP A 39 13.38 9.50 52.18
N THR A 40 14.48 10.12 51.85
CA THR A 40 14.87 10.68 50.57
C THR A 40 15.34 9.56 49.67
N SER A 41 14.69 9.36 48.51
CA SER A 41 15.28 8.62 47.38
C SER A 41 14.83 9.20 46.08
N LYS A 42 15.79 9.77 45.45
CA LYS A 42 16.01 10.23 44.10
C LYS A 42 15.03 9.65 43.05
N SER A 43 14.03 10.44 42.68
CA SER A 43 13.20 10.19 41.52
C SER A 43 14.02 10.42 40.26
N THR A 44 14.30 9.33 39.57
CA THR A 44 14.72 9.41 38.14
C THR A 44 13.45 9.62 37.36
N ASP A 45 13.27 10.83 36.87
CA ASP A 45 12.22 11.14 35.90
C ASP A 45 12.46 10.32 34.61
N GLU A 46 11.84 9.17 34.50
CA GLU A 46 11.56 8.57 33.22
C GLU A 46 10.54 9.46 32.51
N LYS A 47 11.08 10.38 31.74
CA LYS A 47 10.34 11.13 30.75
C LYS A 47 9.85 10.12 29.72
N THR A 48 8.65 9.59 29.93
CA THR A 48 7.90 8.91 28.88
C THR A 48 7.73 9.90 27.74
N GLN A 49 8.65 9.87 26.78
CA GLN A 49 8.43 10.50 25.50
C GLN A 49 7.28 9.75 24.86
N ASN A 50 6.11 10.34 24.96
CA ASN A 50 5.00 10.03 24.09
C ASN A 50 5.40 10.58 22.71
N SER A 51 6.22 9.82 21.98
CA SER A 51 6.49 10.08 20.59
C SER A 51 5.20 9.76 19.84
N ASN A 52 4.37 10.77 19.62
CA ASN A 52 3.47 10.78 18.47
C ASN A 52 4.37 10.74 17.24
N THR A 53 4.87 9.59 16.88
CA THR A 53 5.44 9.35 15.56
C THR A 53 4.28 9.42 14.58
N SER A 54 4.11 10.58 13.96
CA SER A 54 3.26 10.69 12.77
C SER A 54 3.78 9.64 11.79
N SER A 55 2.92 8.74 11.36
CA SER A 55 3.25 7.72 10.36
C SER A 55 3.81 8.41 9.12
N LYS A 56 5.01 8.01 8.69
CA LYS A 56 5.62 8.54 7.48
C LYS A 56 5.12 7.78 6.26
N ILE A 57 4.65 8.51 5.29
CA ILE A 57 4.07 7.98 4.05
C ILE A 57 5.00 8.28 2.88
N LEU A 58 5.20 7.30 2.02
CA LEU A 58 5.94 7.44 0.76
C LEU A 58 5.06 7.04 -0.42
N VAL A 59 5.08 7.82 -1.47
CA VAL A 59 4.50 7.44 -2.77
C VAL A 59 5.63 7.12 -3.74
N VAL A 60 5.78 5.85 -4.03
CA VAL A 60 6.71 5.33 -5.03
C VAL A 60 5.96 5.13 -6.33
N TYR A 61 6.50 5.55 -7.47
CA TYR A 61 5.84 5.33 -8.74
C TYR A 61 6.80 5.20 -9.91
N TYR A 62 6.38 4.43 -10.91
CA TYR A 62 6.91 4.47 -12.25
C TYR A 62 5.89 5.07 -13.22
N SER A 63 6.32 5.96 -14.08
CA SER A 63 5.43 6.59 -15.06
C SER A 63 6.11 6.74 -16.41
N ALA A 64 5.62 5.99 -17.41
CA ALA A 64 6.16 6.04 -18.77
C ALA A 64 5.69 7.27 -19.57
N THR A 65 4.45 7.71 -19.32
CA THR A 65 3.79 8.77 -20.13
C THR A 65 3.21 9.91 -19.30
N GLY A 66 3.53 9.97 -18.00
CA GLY A 66 3.08 11.01 -17.07
C GLY A 66 1.75 10.71 -16.36
N SER A 67 0.94 9.75 -16.81
CA SER A 67 -0.38 9.49 -16.20
C SER A 67 -0.27 8.98 -14.76
N THR A 68 0.62 8.03 -14.49
CA THR A 68 0.84 7.53 -13.12
C THR A 68 1.45 8.60 -12.23
N LYS A 69 2.35 9.43 -12.78
CA LYS A 69 2.94 10.57 -12.09
C LYS A 69 1.88 11.54 -11.57
N ALA A 70 0.94 11.94 -12.42
CA ALA A 70 -0.13 12.87 -12.03
C ALA A 70 -0.99 12.31 -10.88
N VAL A 71 -1.27 10.99 -10.88
CA VAL A 71 -1.97 10.33 -9.78
C VAL A 71 -1.11 10.30 -8.52
N ALA A 72 0.18 9.95 -8.65
CA ALA A 72 1.13 9.91 -7.53
C ALA A 72 1.29 11.27 -6.84
N GLU A 73 1.41 12.34 -7.61
CA GLU A 73 1.48 13.71 -7.10
C GLU A 73 0.22 14.07 -6.31
N THR A 74 -0.98 13.73 -6.84
CA THR A 74 -2.24 13.98 -6.12
C THR A 74 -2.34 13.16 -4.82
N ILE A 75 -1.87 11.91 -4.81
CA ILE A 75 -1.84 11.09 -3.59
C ILE A 75 -0.90 11.75 -2.56
N ALA A 76 0.28 12.16 -3.00
CA ALA A 76 1.26 12.80 -2.11
C ALA A 76 0.74 14.11 -1.51
N ASP A 77 0.16 14.99 -2.34
CA ASP A 77 -0.43 16.25 -1.89
C ASP A 77 -1.55 16.03 -0.88
N THR A 78 -2.40 14.99 -1.10
CA THR A 78 -3.56 14.71 -0.25
C THR A 78 -3.15 14.08 1.08
N SER A 79 -2.14 13.21 1.07
CA SER A 79 -1.70 12.46 2.26
C SER A 79 -0.53 13.11 3.02
N GLY A 80 0.10 14.13 2.43
CA GLY A 80 1.34 14.72 2.96
C GLY A 80 2.56 13.81 2.82
N ALA A 81 2.54 12.89 1.84
CA ALA A 81 3.58 11.91 1.61
C ALA A 81 4.79 12.48 0.85
N ASP A 82 5.95 11.88 1.08
CA ASP A 82 7.12 12.06 0.22
C ASP A 82 6.93 11.34 -1.12
N LEU A 83 7.61 11.79 -2.19
CA LEU A 83 7.57 11.20 -3.51
C LEU A 83 8.90 10.53 -3.87
N PHE A 84 8.82 9.35 -4.51
CA PHE A 84 9.98 8.69 -5.10
C PHE A 84 9.64 8.16 -6.50
N GLU A 85 10.28 8.71 -7.52
CA GLU A 85 10.13 8.24 -8.90
C GLU A 85 11.09 7.10 -9.20
N ILE A 86 10.58 5.96 -9.64
CA ILE A 86 11.36 4.85 -10.16
C ILE A 86 11.86 5.26 -11.55
N THR A 87 13.17 5.43 -11.67
CA THR A 87 13.81 5.89 -12.91
C THR A 87 14.73 4.80 -13.45
N PRO A 88 14.40 4.18 -14.61
CA PRO A 88 15.31 3.30 -15.31
C PRO A 88 16.61 4.00 -15.68
N VAL A 89 17.74 3.24 -15.66
CA VAL A 89 19.04 3.75 -16.16
C VAL A 89 18.94 4.12 -17.63
N ASP A 90 18.15 3.35 -18.38
CA ASP A 90 17.82 3.63 -19.78
C ASP A 90 16.30 3.88 -19.85
N PRO A 91 15.85 5.14 -19.86
CA PRO A 91 14.43 5.48 -19.90
C PRO A 91 13.77 5.05 -21.21
N TYR A 92 12.50 4.67 -21.14
CA TYR A 92 11.72 4.32 -22.34
C TYR A 92 11.38 5.58 -23.15
N THR A 93 11.73 5.54 -24.42
CA THR A 93 11.31 6.53 -25.41
C THR A 93 9.91 6.24 -25.94
N SER A 94 9.35 7.15 -26.73
CA SER A 94 8.07 6.92 -27.42
C SER A 94 8.10 5.70 -28.32
N ASP A 95 9.24 5.48 -28.99
CA ASP A 95 9.43 4.35 -29.91
C ASP A 95 9.55 3.04 -29.14
N ASP A 96 10.22 3.06 -27.99
CA ASP A 96 10.31 1.91 -27.07
C ASP A 96 8.94 1.48 -26.54
N LEU A 97 8.02 2.42 -26.36
CA LEU A 97 6.66 2.20 -25.85
C LEU A 97 5.64 1.85 -26.93
N ASN A 98 6.04 1.76 -28.20
CA ASN A 98 5.16 1.42 -29.30
C ASN A 98 4.80 -0.08 -29.28
N TRP A 99 3.83 -0.44 -28.45
CA TRP A 99 3.35 -1.83 -28.29
C TRP A 99 2.73 -2.45 -29.55
N THR A 100 2.52 -1.67 -30.64
CA THR A 100 2.06 -2.16 -31.96
C THR A 100 3.21 -2.57 -32.88
N ASP A 101 4.45 -2.27 -32.50
CA ASP A 101 5.65 -2.71 -33.19
C ASP A 101 6.27 -3.89 -32.42
N ASP A 102 6.31 -5.05 -33.03
CA ASP A 102 6.89 -6.27 -32.42
C ASP A 102 8.37 -6.12 -32.08
N ASN A 103 9.07 -5.16 -32.73
CA ASN A 103 10.49 -4.90 -32.49
C ASN A 103 10.74 -3.80 -31.45
N SER A 104 9.70 -3.11 -30.98
CA SER A 104 9.85 -2.13 -29.92
C SER A 104 10.37 -2.78 -28.63
N ARG A 105 11.09 -2.00 -27.81
CA ARG A 105 11.65 -2.50 -26.57
C ARG A 105 10.57 -3.15 -25.67
N VAL A 106 9.44 -2.49 -25.49
CA VAL A 106 8.35 -2.98 -24.64
C VAL A 106 7.73 -4.28 -25.16
N SER A 107 7.62 -4.44 -26.50
CA SER A 107 7.12 -5.68 -27.12
C SER A 107 8.10 -6.81 -27.02
N VAL A 108 9.39 -6.53 -27.20
CA VAL A 108 10.47 -7.51 -27.04
C VAL A 108 10.57 -8.00 -25.58
N GLU A 109 10.48 -7.09 -24.61
CA GLU A 109 10.46 -7.39 -23.19
C GLU A 109 9.18 -8.13 -22.76
N HIS A 110 8.03 -7.84 -23.42
CA HIS A 110 6.80 -8.59 -23.19
C HIS A 110 6.95 -10.06 -23.62
N ASN A 111 7.53 -10.30 -24.80
CA ASN A 111 7.67 -11.64 -25.38
C ASN A 111 8.78 -12.47 -24.73
N ASP A 112 9.74 -11.83 -24.07
CA ASP A 112 10.88 -12.47 -23.42
C ASP A 112 11.06 -11.93 -21.99
N GLU A 113 10.56 -12.67 -21.02
CA GLU A 113 10.60 -12.26 -19.59
C GLU A 113 12.02 -12.04 -19.06
N SER A 114 13.02 -12.71 -19.63
CA SER A 114 14.41 -12.53 -19.23
C SER A 114 14.94 -11.12 -19.51
N LYS A 115 14.26 -10.37 -20.39
CA LYS A 115 14.59 -8.99 -20.74
C LYS A 115 13.88 -7.95 -19.87
N ARG A 116 13.00 -8.38 -18.95
CA ARG A 116 12.26 -7.48 -18.02
C ARG A 116 13.09 -7.07 -16.81
N ASP A 117 14.36 -7.42 -16.75
CA ASP A 117 15.29 -6.95 -15.73
C ASP A 117 15.80 -5.55 -16.10
N VAL A 118 15.06 -4.53 -15.64
CA VAL A 118 15.30 -3.12 -15.97
C VAL A 118 16.11 -2.45 -14.84
N PRO A 119 17.41 -2.15 -15.06
CA PRO A 119 18.23 -1.48 -14.06
C PRO A 119 17.70 -0.09 -13.71
N LEU A 120 17.72 0.24 -12.40
CA LEU A 120 17.26 1.52 -11.88
C LEU A 120 18.43 2.42 -11.50
N THR A 121 18.28 3.72 -11.68
CA THR A 121 19.29 4.71 -11.25
C THR A 121 19.45 4.74 -9.74
N LYS A 122 18.36 4.50 -9.02
CA LYS A 122 18.30 4.35 -7.57
C LYS A 122 17.20 3.35 -7.22
N THR A 123 17.55 2.32 -6.47
CA THR A 123 16.59 1.26 -6.10
C THR A 123 15.92 1.56 -4.76
N THR A 124 16.66 2.09 -3.79
CA THR A 124 16.15 2.33 -2.43
C THR A 124 16.06 3.81 -2.15
N PRO A 125 14.90 4.34 -1.75
CA PRO A 125 14.76 5.73 -1.30
C PRO A 125 15.63 6.03 -0.07
N ASP A 126 16.05 7.29 0.08
CA ASP A 126 16.68 7.72 1.33
C ASP A 126 15.69 7.55 2.49
N ASN A 127 16.21 7.18 3.65
CA ASN A 127 15.40 6.98 4.85
C ASN A 127 14.27 5.93 4.69
N TRP A 128 14.46 4.93 3.82
CA TRP A 128 13.48 3.87 3.56
C TRP A 128 12.89 3.25 4.83
N ALA A 129 13.74 3.08 5.86
CA ALA A 129 13.33 2.49 7.14
C ALA A 129 12.31 3.34 7.92
N ASP A 130 12.25 4.65 7.64
CA ASP A 130 11.38 5.58 8.38
C ASP A 130 9.93 5.57 7.91
N TYR A 131 9.63 4.97 6.75
CA TYR A 131 8.29 4.95 6.19
C TYR A 131 7.50 3.74 6.70
N ASP A 132 6.30 4.00 7.19
CA ASP A 132 5.35 2.98 7.68
C ASP A 132 4.35 2.58 6.60
N THR A 133 3.97 3.54 5.75
CA THR A 133 3.02 3.33 4.65
C THR A 133 3.67 3.69 3.31
N VAL A 134 3.55 2.79 2.35
CA VAL A 134 4.12 2.96 1.00
C VAL A 134 3.06 2.73 -0.05
N PHE A 135 2.73 3.77 -0.81
CA PHE A 135 1.98 3.61 -2.06
C PHE A 135 2.93 3.18 -3.16
N ILE A 136 2.50 2.23 -4.02
CA ILE A 136 3.27 1.81 -5.20
C ILE A 136 2.43 1.99 -6.44
N GLY A 137 2.84 2.92 -7.31
CA GLY A 137 2.14 3.30 -8.53
C GLY A 137 2.81 2.82 -9.81
N TYR A 138 2.00 2.32 -10.76
CA TYR A 138 2.50 1.82 -12.04
C TYR A 138 1.44 1.87 -13.15
N PRO A 139 1.84 1.98 -14.42
CA PRO A 139 0.94 1.68 -15.52
C PRO A 139 0.78 0.17 -15.67
N ILE A 140 -0.39 -0.27 -16.13
CA ILE A 140 -0.61 -1.67 -16.50
C ILE A 140 -0.05 -1.92 -17.89
N TRP A 141 0.88 -2.87 -18.00
CA TRP A 141 1.41 -3.42 -19.24
C TRP A 141 1.01 -4.89 -19.37
N TRP A 142 0.24 -5.23 -20.41
CA TRP A 142 -0.29 -6.60 -20.63
C TRP A 142 -0.88 -7.27 -19.38
N GLY A 143 -1.63 -6.51 -18.58
CA GLY A 143 -2.36 -7.02 -17.41
C GLY A 143 -1.56 -7.13 -16.13
N ILE A 144 -0.28 -6.77 -16.12
CA ILE A 144 0.59 -6.75 -14.95
C ILE A 144 1.20 -5.36 -14.73
N ALA A 145 1.86 -5.16 -13.60
CA ALA A 145 2.63 -3.93 -13.36
C ALA A 145 3.76 -3.78 -14.39
N ALA A 146 3.98 -2.55 -14.86
CA ALA A 146 5.13 -2.25 -15.70
C ALA A 146 6.43 -2.70 -15.03
N TRP A 147 7.24 -3.47 -15.74
CA TRP A 147 8.39 -4.19 -15.17
C TRP A 147 9.52 -3.35 -14.56
N PRO A 148 9.70 -2.05 -14.84
CA PRO A 148 10.61 -1.23 -14.04
C PRO A 148 10.34 -1.28 -12.53
N VAL A 149 9.08 -1.51 -12.11
CA VAL A 149 8.71 -1.63 -10.70
C VAL A 149 9.27 -2.89 -10.04
N ASN A 150 9.52 -3.95 -10.82
CA ASN A 150 9.99 -5.23 -10.29
C ASN A 150 11.31 -5.10 -9.52
N ASN A 151 12.26 -4.33 -10.05
CA ASN A 151 13.57 -4.18 -9.42
C ASN A 151 13.52 -3.30 -8.17
N PHE A 152 12.57 -2.37 -8.10
CA PHE A 152 12.29 -1.65 -6.87
C PHE A 152 11.74 -2.60 -5.79
N VAL A 153 10.74 -3.40 -6.14
CA VAL A 153 10.10 -4.32 -5.19
C VAL A 153 11.06 -5.40 -4.70
N LYS A 154 11.86 -5.99 -5.60
CA LYS A 154 12.89 -6.99 -5.23
C LYS A 154 14.02 -6.43 -4.39
N GLY A 155 14.33 -5.15 -4.56
CA GLY A 155 15.47 -4.49 -3.94
C GLY A 155 15.21 -3.90 -2.56
N ASN A 156 13.97 -3.94 -2.07
CA ASN A 156 13.58 -3.33 -0.79
C ASN A 156 12.88 -4.34 0.12
N ASP A 157 13.13 -4.22 1.42
CA ASP A 157 12.40 -4.97 2.45
C ASP A 157 11.18 -4.17 2.91
N PHE A 158 10.00 -4.77 2.76
CA PHE A 158 8.72 -4.17 3.15
C PHE A 158 8.24 -4.63 4.53
N SER A 159 9.05 -5.37 5.28
CA SER A 159 8.69 -5.83 6.64
C SER A 159 8.21 -4.68 7.51
N GLY A 160 7.04 -4.84 8.12
CA GLY A 160 6.43 -3.84 9.00
C GLY A 160 5.75 -2.66 8.28
N LYS A 161 5.78 -2.62 6.94
CA LYS A 161 5.15 -1.56 6.16
C LYS A 161 3.77 -1.97 5.65
N THR A 162 2.83 -1.03 5.64
CA THR A 162 1.58 -1.14 4.90
C THR A 162 1.84 -0.70 3.44
N VAL A 163 1.50 -1.56 2.48
CA VAL A 163 1.76 -1.30 1.06
C VAL A 163 0.44 -1.21 0.32
N ILE A 164 0.21 -0.11 -0.38
CA ILE A 164 -1.03 0.19 -1.07
C ILE A 164 -0.74 0.38 -2.57
N PRO A 165 -1.01 -0.63 -3.42
CA PRO A 165 -0.79 -0.49 -4.85
C PRO A 165 -1.83 0.41 -5.51
N PHE A 166 -1.41 1.16 -6.53
CA PHE A 166 -2.34 1.84 -7.43
C PHE A 166 -1.83 1.73 -8.87
N CYS A 167 -2.75 1.70 -9.80
CA CYS A 167 -2.33 1.63 -11.19
C CYS A 167 -3.06 2.63 -12.08
N THR A 168 -2.44 2.93 -13.22
CA THR A 168 -3.10 3.64 -14.32
C THR A 168 -3.23 2.73 -15.52
N SER A 169 -4.38 2.79 -16.18
CA SER A 169 -4.61 2.05 -17.42
C SER A 169 -5.70 2.71 -18.25
N THR A 170 -5.74 2.43 -19.56
CA THR A 170 -6.79 2.91 -20.45
C THR A 170 -8.10 2.16 -20.18
N SER A 171 -8.04 0.84 -20.08
CA SER A 171 -9.22 -0.02 -19.96
C SER A 171 -9.08 -1.20 -18.99
N SER A 172 -7.86 -1.69 -18.77
CA SER A 172 -7.61 -2.81 -17.84
C SER A 172 -7.89 -2.41 -16.41
N GLY A 173 -8.39 -3.34 -15.60
CA GLY A 173 -8.45 -3.20 -14.16
C GLY A 173 -7.06 -3.35 -13.50
N LEU A 174 -7.01 -3.25 -12.19
CA LEU A 174 -5.82 -3.59 -11.38
C LEU A 174 -5.45 -5.07 -11.57
N GLY A 175 -6.46 -5.94 -11.71
CA GLY A 175 -6.26 -7.38 -11.82
C GLY A 175 -5.49 -7.92 -10.63
N GLN A 176 -4.56 -8.84 -10.91
CA GLN A 176 -3.66 -9.43 -9.91
C GLN A 176 -2.31 -8.70 -9.81
N SER A 177 -2.18 -7.52 -10.41
CA SER A 177 -0.87 -6.85 -10.49
C SER A 177 -0.30 -6.50 -9.12
N GLY A 178 -1.15 -6.14 -8.14
CA GLY A 178 -0.76 -5.91 -6.76
C GLY A 178 -0.28 -7.19 -6.06
N ASP A 179 -1.03 -8.29 -6.23
CA ASP A 179 -0.70 -9.60 -5.65
C ASP A 179 0.63 -10.14 -6.19
N LEU A 180 0.87 -9.98 -7.49
CA LEU A 180 2.13 -10.39 -8.13
C LEU A 180 3.33 -9.59 -7.60
N LEU A 181 3.15 -8.30 -7.29
CA LEU A 181 4.19 -7.50 -6.64
C LEU A 181 4.38 -7.91 -5.18
N ALA A 182 3.31 -8.22 -4.46
CA ALA A 182 3.37 -8.73 -3.08
C ALA A 182 4.14 -10.06 -3.00
N ASP A 183 3.85 -11.00 -3.89
CA ASP A 183 4.57 -12.27 -4.01
C ASP A 183 6.06 -12.05 -4.31
N MET A 184 6.36 -11.08 -5.19
CA MET A 184 7.73 -10.73 -5.56
C MET A 184 8.50 -10.08 -4.41
N ALA A 185 7.85 -9.26 -3.59
CA ALA A 185 8.42 -8.62 -2.40
C ALA A 185 8.67 -9.64 -1.28
N GLY A 186 7.77 -10.60 -1.12
CA GLY A 186 7.81 -11.61 -0.06
C GLY A 186 7.65 -11.08 1.36
N THR A 187 7.53 -9.76 1.53
CA THR A 187 7.34 -9.06 2.82
C THR A 187 6.36 -7.90 2.67
N GLY A 188 5.87 -7.38 3.81
CA GLY A 188 4.95 -6.25 3.86
C GLY A 188 3.49 -6.68 4.03
N ASN A 189 2.66 -5.73 4.47
CA ASN A 189 1.21 -5.87 4.60
C ASN A 189 0.54 -5.21 3.39
N TRP A 190 0.39 -5.96 2.32
CA TRP A 190 -0.17 -5.47 1.06
C TRP A 190 -1.69 -5.39 1.15
N GLN A 191 -2.21 -4.24 0.76
CA GLN A 191 -3.63 -3.91 0.80
C GLN A 191 -4.24 -4.00 -0.61
N ASP A 192 -5.58 -4.00 -0.66
CA ASP A 192 -6.30 -3.79 -1.90
C ASP A 192 -5.91 -2.44 -2.52
N GLY A 193 -5.67 -2.45 -3.82
CA GLY A 193 -5.26 -1.27 -4.56
C GLY A 193 -6.41 -0.60 -5.31
N GLU A 194 -6.11 0.52 -5.95
CA GLU A 194 -7.06 1.23 -6.79
C GLU A 194 -6.55 1.41 -8.21
N ARG A 195 -7.48 1.35 -9.17
CA ARG A 195 -7.20 1.62 -10.57
C ARG A 195 -7.73 2.99 -10.97
N PHE A 196 -6.88 3.79 -11.58
CA PHE A 196 -7.22 5.07 -12.18
C PHE A 196 -7.15 5.02 -13.72
N SER A 197 -8.02 5.77 -14.39
CA SER A 197 -7.85 6.01 -15.83
C SER A 197 -6.64 6.92 -16.05
N SER A 198 -6.04 6.90 -17.24
CA SER A 198 -4.94 7.78 -17.62
C SER A 198 -5.26 9.29 -17.52
N GLY A 199 -6.55 9.65 -17.48
CA GLY A 199 -7.05 11.00 -17.31
C GLY A 199 -7.93 11.13 -16.05
N ALA A 200 -7.64 10.41 -14.98
CA ALA A 200 -8.39 10.50 -13.72
C ALA A 200 -8.34 11.94 -13.16
N SER A 201 -9.48 12.43 -12.68
CA SER A 201 -9.52 13.74 -12.01
C SER A 201 -8.86 13.66 -10.63
N SER A 202 -8.22 14.75 -10.20
CA SER A 202 -7.65 14.85 -8.86
C SER A 202 -8.70 14.55 -7.78
N SER A 203 -9.93 15.02 -7.93
CA SER A 203 -11.01 14.78 -6.97
C SER A 203 -11.35 13.30 -6.77
N LYS A 204 -11.21 12.46 -7.82
CA LYS A 204 -11.38 11.01 -7.68
C LYS A 204 -10.24 10.40 -6.85
N VAL A 205 -9.02 10.84 -7.10
CA VAL A 205 -7.83 10.38 -6.36
C VAL A 205 -7.90 10.81 -4.91
N GLU A 206 -8.20 12.09 -4.65
CA GLU A 206 -8.39 12.65 -3.31
C GLU A 206 -9.46 11.90 -2.51
N SER A 207 -10.61 11.61 -3.15
CA SER A 207 -11.70 10.84 -2.51
C SER A 207 -11.25 9.45 -2.10
N TRP A 208 -10.44 8.77 -2.91
CA TRP A 208 -9.89 7.47 -2.58
C TRP A 208 -8.92 7.56 -1.40
N VAL A 209 -7.95 8.49 -1.46
CA VAL A 209 -6.94 8.66 -0.39
C VAL A 209 -7.62 9.02 0.94
N ASN A 210 -8.60 9.92 0.93
CA ASN A 210 -9.34 10.30 2.13
C ASN A 210 -10.22 9.17 2.70
N GLY A 211 -10.51 8.14 1.91
CA GLY A 211 -11.20 6.93 2.35
C GLY A 211 -10.30 5.86 2.97
N LEU A 212 -8.97 6.03 2.88
CA LEU A 212 -8.01 5.10 3.45
C LEU A 212 -7.74 5.44 4.93
N ASP A 213 -7.51 4.40 5.75
CA ASP A 213 -7.07 4.56 7.15
C ASP A 213 -5.53 4.66 7.19
N LEU A 214 -5.02 5.84 6.88
CA LEU A 214 -3.57 6.12 6.86
C LEU A 214 -3.13 6.52 8.29
N LYS A 215 -2.64 5.55 9.05
CA LYS A 215 -2.12 5.75 10.41
C LYS A 215 -0.62 5.69 10.43
#